data_f65b2d0318f7b52f5fbf4ab8a3ba7180
#
_entry.id   f65b2d0318f7b52f5fbf4ab8a3ba7180
#
_cell.length_a   1.000
_cell.length_b   1.000
_cell.length_c   1.000
_cell.angle_alpha   90.00
_cell.angle_beta   90.00
_cell.angle_gamma   90.00
#
_symmetry.space_group_name_H-M   'P 1'
#
loop_
_entity.id
_entity.type
_entity.pdbx_description
1 polymer ?
#
loop_
_entity_poly.entity_id
_entity_poly.type
_entity_poly.pdbx_seq_one_letter_code
_entity_poly.pdbx_strand_id
1 'polypeptide(L)'
;RFFRDTSTYHLRLYEWSLPVLQTLKENGKKVYLLSNAQRSFTYHEMEKLDIVKYFDAIYISSDCGVKKPNPKFFEILIKKEDLDVNECLFLGNDQTCDILGAQSVGMDTWYVHTNCSPEYTKDIKATYEFLDEFPLKR
;
A
#
# COMPACT_ATOMS: atom_id res chain seq x y z
N ARG A 1 -0.22 0.20 -3.90
CA ARG A 1 0.05 0.86 -2.63
C ARG A 1 1.52 0.82 -2.28
N PHE A 2 2.10 1.94 -1.88
CA PHE A 2 3.51 2.03 -1.58
C PHE A 2 3.82 2.27 -0.12
N PHE A 3 2.84 2.73 0.65
CA PHE A 3 3.07 3.04 2.05
C PHE A 3 2.18 2.22 2.92
N ARG A 4 2.74 1.78 4.02
CA ARG A 4 2.00 1.25 5.12
C ARG A 4 2.27 2.16 6.31
N ASP A 5 1.23 2.70 6.84
CA ASP A 5 1.31 3.66 7.92
C ASP A 5 0.80 3.05 9.21
N THR A 6 1.66 2.91 10.19
CA THR A 6 1.28 2.40 11.51
C THR A 6 1.19 3.51 12.54
N SER A 7 1.87 4.61 12.28
CA SER A 7 1.75 5.81 13.10
C SER A 7 2.36 6.97 12.33
N THR A 8 2.00 8.19 12.71
CA THR A 8 2.40 9.38 11.97
C THR A 8 3.90 9.53 11.82
N TYR A 9 4.66 9.29 12.87
CA TYR A 9 6.10 9.47 12.78
C TYR A 9 6.80 8.33 12.04
N HIS A 10 6.09 7.26 11.71
CA HIS A 10 6.61 6.17 10.90
C HIS A 10 6.31 6.32 9.42
N LEU A 11 5.44 7.23 9.04
CA LEU A 11 5.17 7.47 7.63
C LEU A 11 6.32 8.26 7.02
N ARG A 12 7.12 7.58 6.25
CA ARG A 12 8.30 8.13 5.60
C ARG A 12 8.28 7.80 4.13
N LEU A 13 8.90 8.66 3.33
CA LEU A 13 9.20 8.33 1.95
C LEU A 13 10.43 7.44 1.93
N TYR A 14 10.30 6.28 1.31
CA TYR A 14 11.44 5.48 0.93
C TYR A 14 12.09 6.13 -0.30
N GLU A 15 13.40 5.96 -0.46
CA GLU A 15 14.12 6.59 -1.56
C GLU A 15 13.54 6.22 -2.93
N TRP A 16 12.97 5.03 -3.05
CA TRP A 16 12.37 4.55 -4.30
C TRP A 16 10.94 5.02 -4.52
N SER A 17 10.24 5.49 -3.47
CA SER A 17 8.79 5.74 -3.53
C SER A 17 8.41 6.85 -4.50
N LEU A 18 9.04 7.99 -4.39
CA LEU A 18 8.68 9.13 -5.24
C LEU A 18 8.99 8.86 -6.71
N PRO A 19 10.19 8.37 -7.08
CA PRO A 19 10.45 8.00 -8.47
C PRO A 19 9.48 6.97 -9.02
N VAL A 20 9.08 5.98 -8.23
CA VAL A 20 8.12 4.96 -8.66
C VAL A 20 6.75 5.57 -8.91
N LEU A 21 6.27 6.40 -7.99
CA LEU A 21 4.99 7.09 -8.17
C LEU A 21 4.97 7.95 -9.42
N GLN A 22 6.03 8.72 -9.63
CA GLN A 22 6.16 9.56 -10.83
C GLN A 22 6.18 8.72 -12.10
N THR A 23 6.94 7.64 -12.12
CA THR A 23 7.03 6.76 -13.28
C THR A 23 5.69 6.12 -13.61
N LEU A 24 4.96 5.65 -12.61
CA LEU A 24 3.64 5.06 -12.81
C LEU A 24 2.67 6.07 -13.42
N LYS A 25 2.66 7.29 -12.92
CA LYS A 25 1.76 8.33 -13.44
C LYS A 25 2.16 8.73 -14.87
N GLU A 26 3.44 8.82 -15.16
CA GLU A 26 3.93 9.11 -16.52
C GLU A 26 3.53 8.03 -17.52
N ASN A 27 3.39 6.79 -17.07
CA ASN A 27 2.97 5.67 -17.91
C ASN A 27 1.45 5.45 -17.93
N GLY A 28 0.68 6.38 -17.40
CA GLY A 28 -0.76 6.33 -17.42
C GLY A 28 -1.37 5.30 -16.47
N LYS A 29 -0.61 4.84 -15.49
CA LYS A 29 -1.10 3.85 -14.52
C LYS A 29 -1.91 4.54 -13.44
N LYS A 30 -2.94 3.84 -12.96
CA LYS A 30 -3.71 4.29 -11.81
C LYS A 30 -3.07 3.80 -10.52
N VAL A 31 -3.01 4.68 -9.55
CA VAL A 31 -2.35 4.39 -8.26
C VAL A 31 -3.34 4.67 -7.14
N TYR A 32 -3.53 3.69 -6.28
CA TYR A 32 -4.46 3.78 -5.15
C TYR A 32 -3.73 3.51 -3.85
N LEU A 33 -4.18 4.13 -2.77
CA LEU A 33 -3.68 3.84 -1.43
C LEU A 33 -4.77 3.17 -0.62
N LEU A 34 -4.41 2.05 0.01
CA LEU A 34 -5.27 1.33 0.95
C LEU A 34 -4.52 1.24 2.27
N SER A 35 -4.96 1.96 3.29
CA SER A 35 -4.21 2.14 4.53
C SER A 35 -5.03 1.81 5.77
N ASN A 36 -4.38 1.15 6.74
CA ASN A 36 -4.93 0.85 8.06
C ASN A 36 -4.62 1.98 9.05
N ALA A 37 -4.85 3.22 8.67
CA ALA A 37 -4.53 4.36 9.51
C ALA A 37 -5.77 5.21 9.75
N GLN A 38 -5.63 6.21 10.59
CA GLN A 38 -6.66 7.22 10.76
C GLN A 38 -6.48 8.32 9.71
N ARG A 39 -7.61 8.78 9.18
CA ARG A 39 -7.62 9.74 8.09
C ARG A 39 -6.83 11.01 8.41
N SER A 40 -7.04 11.57 9.59
CA SER A 40 -6.40 12.83 9.95
C SER A 40 -4.88 12.75 9.93
N PHE A 41 -4.32 11.66 10.45
CA PHE A 41 -2.88 11.46 10.46
C PHE A 41 -2.33 11.17 9.08
N THR A 42 -2.99 10.28 8.36
CA THR A 42 -2.52 9.86 7.04
C THR A 42 -2.48 11.02 6.06
N TYR A 43 -3.56 11.77 5.95
CA TYR A 43 -3.60 12.91 5.04
C TYR A 43 -2.62 14.00 5.42
N HIS A 44 -2.50 14.29 6.72
CA HIS A 44 -1.56 15.29 7.19
C HIS A 44 -0.12 14.95 6.79
N GLU A 45 0.30 13.70 7.01
CA GLU A 45 1.64 13.25 6.64
C GLU A 45 1.85 13.24 5.14
N MET A 46 0.85 12.78 4.38
CA MET A 46 0.95 12.75 2.93
C MET A 46 1.03 14.16 2.33
N GLU A 47 0.30 15.12 2.89
CA GLU A 47 0.38 16.50 2.47
C GLU A 47 1.76 17.09 2.75
N LYS A 48 2.33 16.79 3.91
CA LYS A 48 3.69 17.23 4.26
C LYS A 48 4.72 16.69 3.29
N LEU A 49 4.53 15.47 2.79
CA LEU A 49 5.42 14.82 1.83
C LEU A 49 5.10 15.17 0.38
N ASP A 50 4.02 15.91 0.16
CA ASP A 50 3.56 16.33 -1.17
C ASP A 50 3.34 15.15 -2.12
N ILE A 51 2.71 14.08 -1.62
CA ILE A 51 2.48 12.86 -2.41
C ILE A 51 1.02 12.56 -2.69
N VAL A 52 0.08 13.30 -2.10
CA VAL A 52 -1.36 13.06 -2.30
C VAL A 52 -1.71 13.10 -3.78
N LYS A 53 -1.10 14.00 -4.53
CA LYS A 53 -1.37 14.20 -5.96
C LYS A 53 -1.07 13.00 -6.84
N TYR A 54 -0.26 12.05 -6.35
CA TYR A 54 0.07 10.85 -7.14
C TYR A 54 -0.96 9.75 -7.03
N PHE A 55 -1.92 9.87 -6.10
CA PHE A 55 -2.93 8.85 -5.90
C PHE A 55 -4.24 9.22 -6.56
N ASP A 56 -4.79 8.30 -7.35
CA ASP A 56 -6.09 8.48 -7.99
C ASP A 56 -7.22 8.36 -6.98
N ALA A 57 -7.04 7.58 -5.92
CA ALA A 57 -7.95 7.53 -4.79
C ALA A 57 -7.22 7.00 -3.54
N ILE A 58 -7.73 7.36 -2.38
CA ILE A 58 -7.18 6.98 -1.09
C ILE A 58 -8.29 6.40 -0.23
N TYR A 59 -8.08 5.16 0.23
CA TYR A 59 -9.03 4.45 1.09
C TYR A 59 -8.36 4.16 2.42
N ILE A 60 -9.00 4.60 3.49
CA ILE A 60 -8.45 4.51 4.84
C ILE A 60 -9.42 3.74 5.71
N SER A 61 -8.89 2.82 6.52
CA SER A 61 -9.71 1.92 7.33
C SER A 61 -10.68 2.65 8.25
N SER A 62 -10.29 3.77 8.83
CA SER A 62 -11.18 4.54 9.71
C SER A 62 -12.41 5.09 8.98
N ASP A 63 -12.31 5.35 7.68
CA ASP A 63 -13.44 5.83 6.87
C ASP A 63 -14.37 4.70 6.44
N CYS A 64 -13.82 3.50 6.28
CA CYS A 64 -14.53 2.37 5.69
C CYS A 64 -15.12 1.41 6.72
N GLY A 65 -14.71 1.50 7.97
CA GLY A 65 -15.18 0.63 9.04
C GLY A 65 -14.59 -0.78 9.01
N VAL A 66 -13.65 -1.05 8.14
CA VAL A 66 -12.93 -2.32 8.03
C VAL A 66 -11.46 -2.03 7.76
N LYS A 67 -10.60 -2.99 8.04
CA LYS A 67 -9.15 -2.83 7.84
C LYS A 67 -8.54 -4.09 7.22
N LYS A 68 -7.36 -3.92 6.63
CA LYS A 68 -6.59 -5.06 6.14
C LYS A 68 -6.24 -5.98 7.31
N PRO A 69 -6.22 -7.29 7.16
CA PRO A 69 -6.37 -8.05 5.91
C PRO A 69 -7.81 -8.45 5.56
N ASN A 70 -8.82 -7.83 6.14
CA ASN A 70 -10.20 -8.18 5.83
C ASN A 70 -10.48 -7.97 4.33
N PRO A 71 -10.91 -9.01 3.59
CA PRO A 71 -11.16 -8.88 2.16
C PRO A 71 -12.18 -7.81 1.81
N LYS A 72 -13.09 -7.49 2.71
CA LYS A 72 -14.09 -6.44 2.47
C LYS A 72 -13.46 -5.08 2.21
N PHE A 73 -12.33 -4.78 2.84
CA PHE A 73 -11.64 -3.51 2.62
C PHE A 73 -11.11 -3.44 1.18
N PHE A 74 -10.51 -4.52 0.70
CA PHE A 74 -10.05 -4.61 -0.69
C PHE A 74 -11.23 -4.57 -1.67
N GLU A 75 -12.34 -5.21 -1.34
CA GLU A 75 -13.53 -5.24 -2.19
C GLU A 75 -14.17 -3.85 -2.36
N ILE A 76 -14.12 -3.01 -1.32
CA ILE A 76 -14.59 -1.63 -1.42
C ILE A 76 -13.84 -0.88 -2.51
N LEU A 77 -12.51 -0.99 -2.52
CA LEU A 77 -11.68 -0.38 -3.54
C LEU A 77 -12.02 -0.93 -4.93
N ILE A 78 -12.07 -2.25 -5.04
CA ILE A 78 -12.33 -2.92 -6.32
C ILE A 78 -13.65 -2.45 -6.92
N LYS A 79 -14.71 -2.41 -6.11
CA LYS A 79 -16.03 -2.02 -6.59
C LYS A 79 -16.12 -0.54 -6.93
N LYS A 80 -15.59 0.32 -6.08
CA LYS A 80 -15.70 1.77 -6.29
C LYS A 80 -14.91 2.25 -7.47
N GLU A 81 -13.77 1.63 -7.74
CA GLU A 81 -12.90 2.01 -8.84
C GLU A 81 -13.10 1.13 -10.08
N ASP A 82 -14.04 0.17 -10.01
CA ASP A 82 -14.35 -0.75 -11.10
C ASP A 82 -13.09 -1.45 -11.63
N LEU A 83 -12.36 -2.09 -10.73
CA LEU A 83 -11.07 -2.70 -11.05
C LEU A 83 -11.21 -4.15 -11.46
N ASP A 84 -10.36 -4.57 -12.42
CA ASP A 84 -10.14 -5.97 -12.74
C ASP A 84 -8.95 -6.45 -11.90
N VAL A 85 -9.21 -7.38 -10.98
CA VAL A 85 -8.16 -7.87 -10.06
C VAL A 85 -7.00 -8.51 -10.81
N ASN A 86 -7.23 -9.05 -12.00
CA ASN A 86 -6.17 -9.65 -12.81
C ASN A 86 -5.19 -8.61 -13.37
N GLU A 87 -5.57 -7.34 -13.35
CA GLU A 87 -4.74 -6.24 -13.80
C GLU A 87 -4.18 -5.42 -12.63
N CYS A 88 -4.40 -5.87 -11.40
CA CYS A 88 -3.98 -5.15 -10.19
C CYS A 88 -2.74 -5.79 -9.57
N LEU A 89 -1.83 -4.95 -9.11
CA LEU A 89 -0.68 -5.35 -8.32
C LEU A 89 -0.71 -4.61 -6.99
N PHE A 90 -0.69 -5.35 -5.90
CA PHE A 90 -0.69 -4.75 -4.56
C PHE A 90 0.70 -4.80 -3.96
N LEU A 91 1.26 -3.63 -3.68
CA LEU A 91 2.55 -3.51 -3.01
C LEU A 91 2.35 -3.30 -1.52
N GLY A 92 3.11 -4.01 -0.71
CA GLY A 92 3.06 -3.81 0.73
C GLY A 92 4.26 -4.40 1.45
N ASN A 93 4.47 -3.93 2.66
CA ASN A 93 5.58 -4.34 3.51
C ASN A 93 5.13 -5.17 4.71
N ASP A 94 3.87 -5.54 4.77
CA ASP A 94 3.30 -6.36 5.84
C ASP A 94 2.66 -7.58 5.21
N GLN A 95 3.27 -8.75 5.44
CA GLN A 95 2.81 -9.98 4.81
C GLN A 95 1.36 -10.31 5.17
N THR A 96 0.98 -10.16 6.42
CA THR A 96 -0.36 -10.50 6.86
C THR A 96 -1.40 -9.50 6.36
N CYS A 97 -1.16 -8.22 6.59
CA CYS A 97 -2.15 -7.20 6.21
C CYS A 97 -2.21 -6.96 4.72
N ASP A 98 -1.06 -6.86 4.07
CA ASP A 98 -0.99 -6.47 2.66
C ASP A 98 -1.04 -7.68 1.73
N ILE A 99 -0.20 -8.66 1.95
CA ILE A 99 -0.05 -9.77 1.00
C ILE A 99 -1.20 -10.76 1.11
N LEU A 100 -1.48 -11.27 2.30
CA LEU A 100 -2.61 -12.18 2.48
C LEU A 100 -3.94 -11.51 2.16
N GLY A 101 -4.08 -10.24 2.56
CA GLY A 101 -5.30 -9.48 2.27
C GLY A 101 -5.55 -9.36 0.78
N ALA A 102 -4.55 -8.94 0.02
CA ALA A 102 -4.68 -8.80 -1.43
C ALA A 102 -4.90 -10.14 -2.12
N GLN A 103 -4.22 -11.19 -1.67
CA GLN A 103 -4.39 -12.54 -2.22
C GLN A 103 -5.79 -13.07 -2.01
N SER A 104 -6.45 -12.71 -0.91
CA SER A 104 -7.80 -13.16 -0.61
C SER A 104 -8.83 -12.68 -1.64
N VAL A 105 -8.54 -11.63 -2.38
CA VAL A 105 -9.40 -11.11 -3.44
C VAL A 105 -8.83 -11.36 -4.84
N GLY A 106 -7.76 -12.11 -4.95
CA GLY A 106 -7.20 -12.54 -6.25
C GLY A 106 -6.23 -11.56 -6.90
N MET A 107 -5.71 -10.60 -6.17
CA MET A 107 -4.70 -9.69 -6.71
C MET A 107 -3.32 -10.32 -6.70
N ASP A 108 -2.51 -9.97 -7.69
CA ASP A 108 -1.07 -10.21 -7.62
C ASP A 108 -0.46 -9.31 -6.54
N THR A 109 0.62 -9.76 -5.97
CA THR A 109 1.22 -9.08 -4.82
C THR A 109 2.72 -8.92 -4.98
N TRP A 110 3.23 -7.83 -4.45
CA TRP A 110 4.66 -7.57 -4.38
C TRP A 110 5.01 -7.23 -2.93
N TYR A 111 5.69 -8.15 -2.26
CA TYR A 111 6.15 -7.92 -0.90
C TYR A 111 7.49 -7.20 -0.93
N VAL A 112 7.56 -6.08 -0.24
CA VAL A 112 8.78 -5.30 -0.09
C VAL A 112 9.14 -5.25 1.39
N HIS A 113 10.21 -5.92 1.76
CA HIS A 113 10.69 -5.90 3.15
C HIS A 113 11.36 -4.58 3.44
N THR A 114 10.92 -3.91 4.49
CA THR A 114 11.46 -2.61 4.92
C THR A 114 11.73 -2.64 6.41
N ASN A 115 12.32 -1.57 6.93
CA ASN A 115 12.59 -1.43 8.37
C ASN A 115 11.32 -1.48 9.22
N CYS A 116 10.17 -1.20 8.61
CA CYS A 116 8.89 -1.20 9.31
C CYS A 116 8.12 -2.51 9.13
N SER A 117 8.66 -3.47 8.40
CA SER A 117 7.99 -4.75 8.17
C SER A 117 8.03 -5.62 9.42
N PRO A 118 6.93 -6.36 9.69
CA PRO A 118 6.98 -7.45 10.65
C PRO A 118 8.00 -8.52 10.21
N GLU A 119 8.33 -9.41 11.13
CA GLU A 119 9.25 -10.51 10.83
C GLU A 119 8.77 -11.31 9.63
N TYR A 120 9.68 -11.62 8.71
CA TYR A 120 9.37 -12.38 7.51
C TYR A 120 9.03 -13.84 7.84
N THR A 121 7.98 -14.34 7.23
CA THR A 121 7.63 -15.76 7.30
C THR A 121 7.56 -16.35 5.88
N LYS A 122 8.14 -17.52 5.72
CA LYS A 122 8.16 -18.22 4.43
C LYS A 122 6.81 -18.81 4.03
N ASP A 123 5.88 -18.89 4.97
CA ASP A 123 4.56 -19.49 4.73
C ASP A 123 3.66 -18.55 3.92
N ILE A 124 3.95 -17.27 3.90
CA ILE A 124 3.18 -16.27 3.16
C ILE A 124 4.01 -15.83 1.97
N LYS A 125 3.61 -16.29 0.79
CA LYS A 125 4.35 -16.01 -0.45
C LYS A 125 3.62 -15.00 -1.32
N ALA A 126 4.31 -13.93 -1.68
CA ALA A 126 3.82 -12.96 -2.64
C ALA A 126 4.13 -13.44 -4.07
N THR A 127 3.49 -12.82 -5.05
CA THR A 127 3.82 -13.05 -6.46
C THR A 127 5.26 -12.63 -6.74
N TYR A 128 5.66 -11.48 -6.20
CA TYR A 128 7.01 -10.96 -6.29
C TYR A 128 7.49 -10.60 -4.89
N GLU A 129 8.76 -10.81 -4.59
CA GLU A 129 9.33 -10.48 -3.29
C GLU A 129 10.65 -9.74 -3.45
N PHE A 130 10.83 -8.73 -2.60
CA PHE A 130 12.09 -8.04 -2.44
C PHE A 130 12.41 -8.05 -0.95
N LEU A 131 13.39 -8.84 -0.56
CA LEU A 131 13.68 -9.09 0.86
C LEU A 131 14.75 -8.18 1.45
N ASP A 132 15.43 -7.40 0.63
CA ASP A 132 16.36 -6.40 1.13
C ASP A 132 15.57 -5.23 1.69
N GLU A 133 16.14 -4.61 2.70
CA GLU A 133 15.53 -3.42 3.27
C GLU A 133 15.86 -2.20 2.43
N PHE A 134 14.83 -1.42 2.14
CA PHE A 134 15.02 -0.11 1.54
C PHE A 134 15.28 0.91 2.64
N PRO A 135 16.30 1.76 2.49
CA PRO A 135 16.53 2.81 3.46
C PRO A 135 15.38 3.81 3.45
N LEU A 136 15.05 4.32 4.63
CA LEU A 136 14.10 5.41 4.75
C LEU A 136 14.78 6.71 4.34
N LYS A 137 14.04 7.54 3.62
CA LYS A 137 14.51 8.87 3.26
C LYS A 137 14.52 9.75 4.51
N ARG A 138 15.61 10.42 4.75
CA ARG A 138 15.83 11.21 5.95
C ARG A 138 15.89 12.70 5.67
#